data_a76e1b59c5c209895de5c6c90675c63a
#
_entry.id   a76e1b59c5c209895de5c6c90675c63a
#
_cell.length_a   1.000
_cell.length_b   1.000
_cell.length_c   1.000
_cell.angle_alpha   90.00
_cell.angle_beta   90.00
_cell.angle_gamma   90.00
#
_symmetry.space_group_name_H-M   'P 1'
#
loop_
_entity.id
_entity.type
_entity.pdbx_description
1 polymer ?
#
loop_
_entity_poly.entity_id
_entity_poly.type
_entity_poly.pdbx_seq_one_letter_code
_entity_poly.pdbx_strand_id
1 'polypeptide(L)'
;MSDPVIEDIRLALVEAPLREPIVAPFGTLTTRRNLLVLVELAGSCTGIGEVWANFPPWGCRERIEILRNVVRPLLRGETLDDPRRLHGILHARMRSLANQLGAVGPFHQAAAGADIALWDARAR
;
A
#
# COMPACT_ATOMS: atom_id res chain seq x y z
N MET A 1 12.38 23.21 -11.76
CA MET A 1 12.78 22.21 -10.74
C MET A 1 12.45 20.82 -11.29
N SER A 2 13.32 19.87 -11.03
CA SER A 2 13.08 18.47 -11.38
C SER A 2 12.04 17.86 -10.43
N ASP A 3 11.29 16.89 -10.94
CA ASP A 3 10.38 16.13 -10.10
C ASP A 3 11.16 15.29 -9.06
N PRO A 4 10.62 15.13 -7.86
CA PRO A 4 11.31 14.42 -6.79
C PRO A 4 11.44 12.92 -7.09
N VAL A 5 12.52 12.33 -6.58
CA VAL A 5 12.77 10.88 -6.67
C VAL A 5 12.20 10.21 -5.42
N ILE A 6 11.60 9.07 -5.60
CA ILE A 6 11.14 8.21 -4.49
C ILE A 6 12.38 7.56 -3.87
N GLU A 7 12.70 7.97 -2.65
CA GLU A 7 13.86 7.48 -1.92
C GLU A 7 13.58 6.10 -1.30
N ASP A 8 12.41 5.96 -0.69
CA ASP A 8 12.00 4.69 -0.11
C ASP A 8 10.48 4.58 0.06
N ILE A 9 10.03 3.36 0.28
CA ILE A 9 8.67 3.01 0.67
C ILE A 9 8.73 2.33 2.03
N ARG A 10 8.20 2.99 3.05
CA ARG A 10 8.10 2.42 4.40
C ARG A 10 6.68 2.01 4.74
N LEU A 11 6.55 1.10 5.67
CA LEU A 11 5.27 0.59 6.14
C LEU A 11 5.13 0.82 7.63
N ALA A 12 3.91 1.10 8.07
CA ALA A 12 3.55 1.16 9.47
C ALA A 12 2.23 0.43 9.70
N LEU A 13 2.22 -0.53 10.61
CA LEU A 13 1.00 -1.22 11.02
C LEU A 13 0.56 -0.65 12.37
N VAL A 14 -0.60 -0.03 12.39
CA VAL A 14 -1.23 0.52 13.60
C VAL A 14 -2.41 -0.34 13.96
N GLU A 15 -2.50 -0.76 15.22
CA GLU A 15 -3.58 -1.60 15.72
C GLU A 15 -4.22 -0.96 16.96
N ALA A 16 -5.55 -1.08 17.05
CA ALA A 16 -6.30 -0.67 18.22
C ALA A 16 -7.44 -1.65 18.50
N PRO A 17 -7.68 -2.02 19.77
CA PRO A 17 -8.84 -2.83 20.13
C PRO A 17 -10.13 -2.04 19.90
N LEU A 18 -11.15 -2.73 19.42
CA LEU A 18 -12.49 -2.16 19.30
C LEU A 18 -13.21 -2.25 20.64
N ARG A 19 -13.93 -1.18 21.01
CA ARG A 19 -14.79 -1.20 22.22
C ARG A 19 -15.90 -2.21 22.06
N GLU A 20 -16.50 -2.26 20.86
CA GLU A 20 -17.53 -3.23 20.51
C GLU A 20 -17.09 -4.00 19.27
N PRO A 21 -17.19 -5.34 19.27
CA PRO A 21 -16.86 -6.15 18.09
C PRO A 21 -17.75 -5.78 16.90
N ILE A 22 -17.17 -5.78 15.73
CA ILE A 22 -17.90 -5.64 14.46
C ILE A 22 -18.20 -7.03 13.94
N VAL A 23 -19.47 -7.39 13.86
CA VAL A 23 -19.93 -8.67 13.31
C VAL A 23 -20.25 -8.50 11.84
N ALA A 24 -19.63 -9.33 10.99
CA ALA A 24 -19.85 -9.35 9.56
C ALA A 24 -20.09 -10.81 9.11
N PRO A 25 -20.68 -11.03 7.92
CA PRO A 25 -20.92 -12.41 7.41
C PRO A 25 -19.67 -13.26 7.31
N PHE A 26 -18.50 -12.66 7.13
CA PHE A 26 -17.21 -13.32 7.02
C PHE A 26 -16.45 -13.48 8.33
N GLY A 27 -16.98 -12.97 9.46
CA GLY A 27 -16.36 -13.09 10.77
C GLY A 27 -16.57 -11.89 11.68
N THR A 28 -15.96 -11.96 12.87
CA THR A 28 -16.05 -10.91 13.88
C THR A 28 -14.70 -10.20 14.00
N LEU A 29 -14.72 -8.87 13.91
CA LEU A 29 -13.54 -8.03 14.11
C LEU A 29 -13.53 -7.49 15.54
N THR A 30 -12.47 -7.78 16.27
CA THR A 30 -12.24 -7.27 17.64
C THR A 30 -11.13 -6.23 17.70
N THR A 31 -10.36 -6.10 16.64
CA THR A 31 -9.24 -5.17 16.49
C THR A 31 -9.33 -4.46 15.16
N ARG A 32 -9.09 -3.15 15.16
CA ARG A 32 -8.94 -2.36 13.94
C ARG A 32 -7.45 -2.29 13.58
N ARG A 33 -7.15 -2.59 12.32
CA ARG A 33 -5.79 -2.48 11.78
C ARG A 33 -5.76 -1.46 10.66
N ASN A 34 -4.72 -0.62 10.69
CA ASN A 34 -4.42 0.34 9.63
C ASN A 34 -3.01 0.05 9.14
N LEU A 35 -2.88 -0.48 7.95
CA LEU A 35 -1.60 -0.66 7.29
C LEU A 35 -1.30 0.58 6.45
N LEU A 36 -0.34 1.37 6.90
CA LEU A 36 0.05 2.61 6.24
C LEU A 36 1.23 2.37 5.31
N VAL A 37 1.16 3.00 4.14
CA VAL A 37 2.26 3.08 3.17
C VAL A 37 2.78 4.51 3.18
N LEU A 38 4.08 4.65 3.41
CA LEU A 38 4.77 5.94 3.45
C LEU A 38 5.72 6.03 2.25
N VAL A 39 5.41 6.91 1.31
CA VAL A 39 6.26 7.20 0.16
C VAL A 39 7.17 8.36 0.54
N GLU A 40 8.45 8.06 0.72
CA GLU A 40 9.46 9.07 1.08
C GLU A 40 10.10 9.64 -0.18
N LEU A 41 10.03 10.96 -0.31
CA LEU A 41 10.67 11.67 -1.42
C LEU A 41 12.02 12.25 -0.97
N ALA A 42 13.01 12.14 -1.84
CA ALA A 42 14.34 12.68 -1.58
C ALA A 42 14.29 14.17 -1.26
N GLY A 43 14.80 14.52 -0.07
CA GLY A 43 14.97 15.90 0.37
C GLY A 43 13.69 16.69 0.66
N SER A 44 12.53 16.06 0.70
CA SER A 44 11.29 16.81 0.87
C SER A 44 10.29 16.18 1.83
N CYS A 45 9.25 15.54 1.34
CA CYS A 45 8.10 15.14 2.15
C CYS A 45 7.84 13.65 2.07
N THR A 46 6.91 13.22 2.90
CA THR A 46 6.41 11.84 2.90
C THR A 46 4.93 11.86 2.57
N GLY A 47 4.53 11.13 1.54
CA GLY A 47 3.13 10.86 1.25
C GLY A 47 2.64 9.64 2.00
N ILE A 48 1.39 9.65 2.42
CA ILE A 48 0.80 8.59 3.24
C ILE A 48 -0.45 8.03 2.55
N GLY A 49 -0.53 6.71 2.47
CA GLY A 49 -1.71 5.99 2.02
C GLY A 49 -2.05 4.87 2.98
N GLU A 50 -3.25 4.33 2.88
CA GLU A 50 -3.70 3.20 3.68
C GLU A 50 -4.07 2.01 2.80
N VAL A 51 -3.62 0.84 3.20
CA VAL A 51 -4.01 -0.46 2.61
C VAL A 51 -5.05 -1.11 3.52
N TRP A 52 -6.21 -1.46 2.96
CA TRP A 52 -7.20 -2.21 3.72
C TRP A 52 -6.64 -3.58 4.13
N ALA A 53 -6.64 -3.87 5.42
CA ALA A 53 -5.98 -5.05 5.99
C ALA A 53 -6.70 -5.62 7.23
N ASN A 54 -8.02 -5.41 7.33
CA ASN A 54 -8.77 -5.81 8.52
C ASN A 54 -9.20 -7.28 8.52
N PHE A 55 -9.34 -7.90 7.35
CA PHE A 55 -9.79 -9.28 7.25
C PHE A 55 -9.05 -10.04 6.13
N PRO A 56 -8.73 -11.31 6.32
CA PRO A 56 -8.74 -12.04 7.62
C PRO A 56 -7.73 -11.43 8.61
N PRO A 57 -7.79 -11.79 9.91
CA PRO A 57 -6.91 -11.16 10.93
C PRO A 57 -5.42 -11.22 10.62
N TRP A 58 -4.97 -12.24 9.89
CA TRP A 58 -3.59 -12.40 9.43
C TRP A 58 -3.34 -11.78 8.03
N GLY A 59 -4.36 -11.29 7.35
CA GLY A 59 -4.26 -10.80 5.98
C GLY A 59 -3.36 -9.58 5.79
N CYS A 60 -3.08 -8.83 6.86
CA CYS A 60 -2.12 -7.73 6.80
C CYS A 60 -0.71 -8.23 6.44
N ARG A 61 -0.32 -9.42 6.84
CA ARG A 61 0.99 -10.02 6.50
C ARG A 61 1.15 -10.23 5.01
N GLU A 62 0.13 -10.75 4.36
CA GLU A 62 0.12 -10.96 2.91
C GLU A 62 0.33 -9.63 2.17
N ARG A 63 -0.37 -8.58 2.56
CA ARG A 63 -0.26 -7.25 1.96
C ARG A 63 1.08 -6.59 2.26
N ILE A 64 1.63 -6.78 3.45
CA ILE A 64 2.97 -6.32 3.81
C ILE A 64 4.02 -6.96 2.90
N GLU A 65 3.94 -8.27 2.67
CA GLU A 65 4.87 -8.97 1.79
C GLU A 65 4.77 -8.49 0.33
N ILE A 66 3.56 -8.22 -0.15
CA ILE A 66 3.37 -7.63 -1.48
C ILE A 66 4.01 -6.24 -1.56
N LEU A 67 3.80 -5.40 -0.56
CA LEU A 67 4.38 -4.06 -0.51
C LEU A 67 5.92 -4.11 -0.47
N ARG A 68 6.48 -4.99 0.35
CA ARG A 68 7.94 -5.13 0.49
C ARG A 68 8.63 -5.71 -0.73
N ASN A 69 8.03 -6.74 -1.34
CA ASN A 69 8.69 -7.53 -2.38
C ASN A 69 8.32 -7.10 -3.79
N VAL A 70 7.23 -6.37 -3.98
CA VAL A 70 6.76 -5.93 -5.29
C VAL A 70 6.72 -4.41 -5.40
N VAL A 71 5.98 -3.74 -4.53
CA VAL A 71 5.78 -2.29 -4.61
C VAL A 71 7.07 -1.52 -4.38
N ARG A 72 7.74 -1.79 -3.27
CA ARG A 72 8.98 -1.11 -2.89
C ARG A 72 10.07 -1.20 -3.96
N PRO A 73 10.42 -2.41 -4.46
CA PRO A 73 11.46 -2.54 -5.49
C PRO A 73 11.09 -1.84 -6.81
N LEU A 74 9.82 -1.80 -7.16
CA LEU A 74 9.37 -1.16 -8.39
C LEU A 74 9.35 0.37 -8.33
N LEU A 75 9.04 0.94 -7.17
CA LEU A 75 8.89 2.38 -7.01
C LEU A 75 10.15 3.08 -6.52
N ARG A 76 10.98 2.40 -5.77
CA ARG A 76 12.22 2.99 -5.25
C ARG A 76 13.14 3.39 -6.39
N GLY A 77 13.56 4.64 -6.38
CA GLY A 77 14.40 5.23 -7.43
C GLY A 77 13.63 5.82 -8.61
N GLU A 78 12.31 5.61 -8.68
CA GLU A 78 11.47 6.22 -9.69
C GLU A 78 11.26 7.72 -9.41
N THR A 79 11.12 8.49 -10.48
CA THR A 79 10.73 9.91 -10.37
C THR A 79 9.21 10.00 -10.20
N LEU A 80 8.77 10.79 -9.24
CA LEU A 80 7.35 11.07 -9.04
C LEU A 80 6.90 12.25 -9.93
N ASP A 81 6.90 12.01 -11.23
CA ASP A 81 6.40 12.94 -12.25
C ASP A 81 4.86 12.87 -12.37
N ASP A 82 4.33 11.67 -12.54
CA ASP A 82 2.89 11.41 -12.64
C ASP A 82 2.54 10.12 -11.87
N PRO A 83 1.75 10.21 -10.79
CA PRO A 83 1.30 9.02 -10.05
C PRO A 83 0.61 7.97 -10.93
N ARG A 84 -0.09 8.38 -11.99
CA ARG A 84 -0.77 7.45 -12.90
C ARG A 84 0.22 6.58 -13.68
N ARG A 85 1.37 7.13 -14.06
CA ARG A 85 2.44 6.36 -14.70
C ARG A 85 2.97 5.28 -13.76
N LEU A 86 3.24 5.63 -12.52
CA LEU A 86 3.73 4.71 -11.49
C LEU A 86 2.68 3.65 -11.14
N HIS A 87 1.42 4.04 -11.04
CA HIS A 87 0.33 3.08 -10.86
C HIS A 87 0.25 2.08 -12.01
N GLY A 88 0.44 2.53 -13.25
CA GLY A 88 0.51 1.68 -14.44
C GLY A 88 1.64 0.65 -14.37
N ILE A 89 2.81 1.04 -13.90
CA ILE A 89 3.95 0.15 -13.67
C ILE A 89 3.60 -0.94 -12.64
N LEU A 90 3.03 -0.55 -11.51
CA LEU A 90 2.57 -1.48 -10.47
C LEU A 90 1.55 -2.47 -11.03
N HIS A 91 0.53 -1.96 -11.70
CA HIS A 91 -0.56 -2.77 -12.22
C HIS A 91 -0.07 -3.80 -13.24
N ALA A 92 0.79 -3.38 -14.18
CA ALA A 92 1.37 -4.28 -15.19
C ALA A 92 2.17 -5.42 -14.55
N ARG A 93 2.99 -5.12 -13.53
CA ARG A 93 3.82 -6.12 -12.84
C ARG A 93 3.00 -7.04 -11.96
N MET A 94 2.02 -6.51 -11.25
CA MET A 94 1.23 -7.25 -10.27
C MET A 94 0.19 -8.18 -10.88
N ARG A 95 -0.31 -7.86 -12.06
CA ARG A 95 -1.39 -8.61 -12.73
C ARG A 95 -1.07 -10.10 -12.85
N SER A 96 0.09 -10.44 -13.36
CA SER A 96 0.51 -11.83 -13.52
C SER A 96 0.66 -12.54 -12.17
N LEU A 97 1.31 -11.87 -11.20
CA LEU A 97 1.52 -12.43 -9.86
C LEU A 97 0.18 -12.67 -9.15
N ALA A 98 -0.73 -11.70 -9.21
CA ALA A 98 -2.05 -11.81 -8.60
C ALA A 98 -2.85 -12.98 -9.15
N ASN A 99 -2.80 -13.19 -10.46
CA ASN A 99 -3.48 -14.31 -11.13
C ASN A 99 -2.86 -15.66 -10.75
N GLN A 100 -1.53 -15.76 -10.76
CA GLN A 100 -0.83 -17.00 -10.40
C GLN A 100 -1.08 -17.43 -8.95
N LEU A 101 -1.13 -16.45 -8.04
CA LEU A 101 -1.33 -16.71 -6.61
C LEU A 101 -2.82 -16.81 -6.23
N GLY A 102 -3.74 -16.47 -7.13
CA GLY A 102 -5.15 -16.38 -6.81
C GLY A 102 -5.47 -15.30 -5.79
N ALA A 103 -4.64 -14.26 -5.71
CA ALA A 103 -4.69 -13.22 -4.68
C ALA A 103 -4.99 -11.83 -5.27
N VAL A 104 -5.91 -11.75 -6.21
CA VAL A 104 -6.26 -10.51 -6.92
C VAL A 104 -6.63 -9.38 -5.95
N GLY A 105 -7.47 -9.66 -4.96
CA GLY A 105 -7.88 -8.67 -3.95
C GLY A 105 -6.71 -8.06 -3.18
N PRO A 106 -5.87 -8.85 -2.51
CA PRO A 106 -4.71 -8.34 -1.78
C PRO A 106 -3.74 -7.52 -2.61
N PHE A 107 -3.46 -7.92 -3.86
CA PHE A 107 -2.60 -7.15 -4.76
C PHE A 107 -3.22 -5.81 -5.14
N HIS A 108 -4.51 -5.76 -5.46
CA HIS A 108 -5.21 -4.51 -5.75
C HIS A 108 -5.26 -3.57 -4.54
N GLN A 109 -5.47 -4.11 -3.35
CA GLN A 109 -5.48 -3.33 -2.12
C GLN A 109 -4.10 -2.74 -1.81
N ALA A 110 -3.04 -3.51 -1.99
CA ALA A 110 -1.67 -3.01 -1.83
C ALA A 110 -1.36 -1.90 -2.84
N ALA A 111 -1.71 -2.10 -4.10
CA ALA A 111 -1.54 -1.09 -5.15
C ALA A 111 -2.35 0.18 -4.86
N ALA A 112 -3.57 0.05 -4.38
CA ALA A 112 -4.43 1.19 -4.02
C ALA A 112 -3.83 2.03 -2.89
N GLY A 113 -3.31 1.40 -1.85
CA GLY A 113 -2.64 2.09 -0.74
C GLY A 113 -1.39 2.85 -1.21
N ALA A 114 -0.59 2.22 -2.06
CA ALA A 114 0.56 2.87 -2.68
C ALA A 114 0.15 4.04 -3.57
N ASP A 115 -0.88 3.90 -4.38
CA ASP A 115 -1.39 4.96 -5.24
C ASP A 115 -1.86 6.18 -4.43
N ILE A 116 -2.61 5.96 -3.36
CA ILE A 116 -3.02 7.04 -2.44
C ILE A 116 -1.78 7.78 -1.90
N ALA A 117 -0.76 7.05 -1.47
CA ALA A 117 0.47 7.64 -0.94
C ALA A 117 1.23 8.44 -2.01
N LEU A 118 1.26 7.98 -3.26
CA LEU A 118 1.87 8.71 -4.38
C LEU A 118 1.14 10.03 -4.65
N TRP A 119 -0.18 10.03 -4.68
CA TRP A 119 -0.98 11.25 -4.86
C TRP A 119 -0.82 12.21 -3.68
N ASP A 120 -0.80 11.70 -2.45
CA ASP A 120 -0.55 12.53 -1.27
C ASP A 120 0.84 13.16 -1.32
N ALA A 121 1.87 12.39 -1.68
CA ALA A 121 3.23 12.92 -1.85
C ALA A 121 3.32 13.98 -2.95
N ARG A 122 2.62 13.76 -4.06
CA ARG A 122 2.61 14.72 -5.19
C ARG A 122 1.92 16.04 -4.85
N ALA A 123 0.92 15.99 -3.97
CA ALA A 123 0.15 17.16 -3.57
C ALA A 123 0.85 18.04 -2.52
N ARG A 124 1.86 17.52 -1.83
CA ARG A 124 2.65 18.25 -0.82
C ARG A 124 3.78 19.05 -1.44
#